data_bdd67e0f2f402f85bd920389b2efe6e6
#
_entry.id   bdd67e0f2f402f85bd920389b2efe6e6
#
_cell.length_a   1.000
_cell.length_b   1.000
_cell.length_c   1.000
_cell.angle_alpha   90.00
_cell.angle_beta   90.00
_cell.angle_gamma   90.00
#
_symmetry.space_group_name_H-M   'P 1'
#
loop_
_entity.id
_entity.type
_entity.pdbx_description
1 polymer ?
#
loop_
_entity_poly.entity_id
_entity_poly.type
_entity_poly.pdbx_seq_one_letter_code
_entity_poly.pdbx_strand_id
1 'polypeptide(L)'
;MEGGLQKPTRFDIDWKNKDYLNEELFEKELRRVADACHGCRRCVSLCNSFPTLFDLIDESETFEVDGVAYSQFDDVIDHCYLCDLCFLTKCPYVPPHEWEIDFPHLMLRGKAIKFNKSKTSLRDKILTSTDMLGKIGSRKIIAPIVNFFNNQKFFRIILEKILNVHRNAKLPKFASITAKNKYNKLTNPKQSFDKVAIYTTCYHNYNEPIVIDDLIAVLKHNDIHTELIQDDKCCGMPKLELGDLKTVEKTMHHNIKKFKKYVDEGYKIIAPVPSCVLMFKQELPLLFPGNNDIKSISKALCDPFEYLLTLHDQGKFKTNFINDIGSIFYQVACHQRVQNIGQVTKKILELIPGTDVEALERCSGHDGTYGVKKETHEIAIKIAAPIVREYEKKSAPQFTSDCTLAAHHIVNAMGNKVAPTHPISLVKQAYGI
;
A
#
# COMPACT_ATOMS: atom_id res chain seq x y z
N MET A 1 24.10 17.33 16.72
CA MET A 1 23.73 16.91 15.36
C MET A 1 22.49 17.69 14.94
N GLU A 2 22.61 18.57 13.97
CA GLU A 2 21.49 19.35 13.46
C GLU A 2 20.89 18.61 12.27
N GLY A 3 19.59 18.31 12.31
CA GLY A 3 18.86 17.68 11.20
C GLY A 3 18.56 18.69 10.09
N GLY A 4 18.42 18.20 8.87
CA GLY A 4 18.02 19.01 7.72
C GLY A 4 16.56 19.48 7.82
N LEU A 5 16.31 20.73 7.42
CA LEU A 5 14.96 21.33 7.31
C LEU A 5 14.47 21.40 5.85
N GLN A 6 15.29 20.96 4.91
CA GLN A 6 14.98 21.01 3.49
C GLN A 6 13.99 19.91 3.10
N LYS A 7 13.27 20.12 1.99
CA LYS A 7 12.37 19.09 1.45
C LYS A 7 13.18 17.83 1.10
N PRO A 8 12.78 16.65 1.60
CA PRO A 8 13.45 15.41 1.27
C PRO A 8 13.53 15.19 -0.24
N THR A 9 14.69 14.74 -0.71
CA THR A 9 14.92 14.28 -2.08
C THR A 9 15.37 12.83 -2.06
N ARG A 10 15.17 12.11 -3.16
CA ARG A 10 15.57 10.70 -3.27
C ARG A 10 16.49 10.50 -4.45
N PHE A 11 17.46 9.63 -4.29
CA PHE A 11 18.34 9.19 -5.37
C PHE A 11 17.70 8.06 -6.16
N ASP A 12 18.07 7.99 -7.44
CA ASP A 12 17.72 6.86 -8.30
C ASP A 12 18.31 5.55 -7.75
N ILE A 13 17.60 4.45 -7.94
CA ILE A 13 18.02 3.12 -7.49
C ILE A 13 18.66 2.38 -8.64
N ASP A 14 20.00 2.34 -8.68
CA ASP A 14 20.74 1.59 -9.71
C ASP A 14 20.82 0.09 -9.38
N TRP A 15 19.65 -0.55 -9.29
CA TRP A 15 19.52 -1.94 -8.90
C TRP A 15 20.08 -2.94 -9.93
N LYS A 16 20.43 -2.49 -11.13
CA LYS A 16 21.08 -3.29 -12.19
C LYS A 16 22.60 -3.31 -12.07
N ASN A 17 23.16 -2.42 -11.30
CA ASN A 17 24.59 -2.40 -11.01
C ASN A 17 25.00 -3.67 -10.24
N LYS A 18 26.17 -4.22 -10.58
CA LYS A 18 26.72 -5.41 -9.88
C LYS A 18 26.87 -5.16 -8.37
N ASP A 19 27.21 -3.92 -8.00
CA ASP A 19 27.46 -3.53 -6.62
C ASP A 19 26.18 -3.44 -5.77
N TYR A 20 24.99 -3.35 -6.41
CA TYR A 20 23.73 -3.35 -5.70
C TYR A 20 23.49 -4.62 -4.89
N LEU A 21 23.89 -5.78 -5.44
CA LEU A 21 23.77 -7.09 -4.78
C LEU A 21 25.05 -7.51 -4.05
N ASN A 22 26.08 -6.66 -3.97
CA ASN A 22 27.31 -6.94 -3.23
C ASN A 22 27.04 -6.81 -1.71
N GLU A 23 27.25 -7.91 -0.98
CA GLU A 23 26.97 -7.96 0.46
C GLU A 23 27.93 -7.14 1.30
N GLU A 24 29.22 -7.12 0.96
CA GLU A 24 30.21 -6.35 1.72
C GLU A 24 29.91 -4.85 1.65
N LEU A 25 29.58 -4.35 0.44
CA LEU A 25 29.16 -2.96 0.25
C LEU A 25 27.82 -2.68 0.93
N PHE A 26 26.91 -3.63 0.92
CA PHE A 26 25.64 -3.50 1.63
C PHE A 26 25.84 -3.48 3.14
N GLU A 27 26.63 -4.40 3.71
CA GLU A 27 26.91 -4.46 5.14
C GLU A 27 27.59 -3.17 5.64
N LYS A 28 28.56 -2.66 4.88
CA LYS A 28 29.23 -1.38 5.22
C LYS A 28 28.22 -0.24 5.32
N GLU A 29 27.34 -0.12 4.34
CA GLU A 29 26.30 0.93 4.34
C GLU A 29 25.24 0.68 5.44
N LEU A 30 24.85 -0.57 5.65
CA LEU A 30 23.90 -0.95 6.69
C LEU A 30 24.41 -0.55 8.09
N ARG A 31 25.68 -0.83 8.38
CA ARG A 31 26.33 -0.47 9.65
C ARG A 31 26.42 1.05 9.81
N ARG A 32 26.78 1.78 8.75
CA ARG A 32 26.86 3.25 8.76
C ARG A 32 25.48 3.87 9.09
N VAL A 33 24.42 3.35 8.44
CA VAL A 33 23.05 3.83 8.70
C VAL A 33 22.53 3.39 10.05
N ALA A 34 22.83 2.17 10.49
CA ALA A 34 22.47 1.66 11.80
C ALA A 34 23.06 2.48 12.94
N ASP A 35 24.33 2.90 12.82
CA ASP A 35 25.02 3.76 13.77
C ASP A 35 24.34 5.13 13.91
N ALA A 36 24.03 5.77 12.78
CA ALA A 36 23.28 7.03 12.78
C ALA A 36 21.88 6.89 13.37
N CYS A 37 21.19 5.76 13.11
CA CYS A 37 19.86 5.47 13.67
C CYS A 37 19.93 5.20 15.17
N HIS A 38 20.97 4.48 15.64
CA HIS A 38 21.21 4.21 17.05
C HIS A 38 21.43 5.50 17.84
N GLY A 39 22.28 6.40 17.36
CA GLY A 39 22.51 7.71 17.98
C GLY A 39 21.29 8.62 18.02
N CYS A 40 20.33 8.44 17.09
CA CYS A 40 19.16 9.31 16.96
C CYS A 40 17.87 8.74 17.59
N ARG A 41 17.53 7.48 17.40
CA ARG A 41 16.37 6.71 17.91
C ARG A 41 14.98 7.32 17.70
N ARG A 42 14.81 8.38 16.88
CA ARG A 42 13.51 9.06 16.66
C ARG A 42 12.42 8.15 16.09
N CYS A 43 12.81 7.09 15.37
CA CYS A 43 11.90 6.20 14.65
C CYS A 43 11.43 5.00 15.47
N VAL A 44 11.82 4.85 16.75
CA VAL A 44 11.52 3.71 17.61
C VAL A 44 10.04 3.32 17.65
N SER A 45 9.13 4.28 17.51
CA SER A 45 7.68 4.06 17.56
C SER A 45 6.98 3.92 16.20
N LEU A 46 7.73 3.90 15.09
CA LEU A 46 7.13 3.86 13.74
C LEU A 46 6.75 2.44 13.30
N CYS A 47 7.67 1.51 13.43
CA CYS A 47 7.50 0.10 13.05
C CYS A 47 8.43 -0.78 13.87
N ASN A 48 8.28 -2.10 13.74
CA ASN A 48 9.08 -3.05 14.54
C ASN A 48 10.55 -3.15 14.11
N SER A 49 10.91 -2.67 12.93
CA SER A 49 12.30 -2.69 12.43
C SER A 49 13.25 -1.90 13.33
N PHE A 50 12.81 -0.75 13.86
CA PHE A 50 13.66 0.10 14.71
C PHE A 50 13.84 -0.43 16.13
N PRO A 51 12.79 -0.84 16.88
CA PRO A 51 13.02 -1.54 18.16
C PRO A 51 13.93 -2.74 18.00
N THR A 52 13.71 -3.60 17.00
CA THR A 52 14.58 -4.74 16.73
C THR A 52 16.04 -4.32 16.51
N LEU A 53 16.29 -3.27 15.72
CA LEU A 53 17.64 -2.73 15.52
C LEU A 53 18.27 -2.27 16.85
N PHE A 54 17.51 -1.51 17.65
CA PHE A 54 18.04 -0.93 18.88
C PHE A 54 18.24 -1.99 19.98
N ASP A 55 17.36 -2.96 20.10
CA ASP A 55 17.50 -4.08 21.03
C ASP A 55 18.74 -4.92 20.67
N LEU A 56 18.98 -5.23 19.38
CA LEU A 56 20.17 -5.93 18.94
C LEU A 56 21.48 -5.20 19.30
N ILE A 57 21.48 -3.86 19.23
CA ILE A 57 22.66 -3.05 19.58
C ILE A 57 22.80 -2.99 21.12
N ASP A 58 21.71 -2.70 21.85
CA ASP A 58 21.72 -2.56 23.30
C ASP A 58 22.03 -3.88 24.02
N GLU A 59 21.78 -5.04 23.37
CA GLU A 59 22.10 -6.38 23.88
C GLU A 59 23.45 -6.91 23.38
N SER A 60 24.17 -6.18 22.51
CA SER A 60 25.48 -6.57 22.02
C SER A 60 26.58 -6.39 23.10
N GLU A 61 27.71 -7.11 22.94
CA GLU A 61 28.82 -7.04 23.90
C GLU A 61 29.44 -5.64 23.99
N THR A 62 29.43 -4.87 22.91
CA THR A 62 30.02 -3.53 22.84
C THR A 62 29.02 -2.42 23.10
N PHE A 63 27.69 -2.72 23.14
CA PHE A 63 26.60 -1.75 23.13
C PHE A 63 26.63 -0.82 21.90
N GLU A 64 27.31 -1.26 20.83
CA GLU A 64 27.50 -0.53 19.59
C GLU A 64 27.20 -1.44 18.39
N VAL A 65 27.10 -0.83 17.20
CA VAL A 65 26.75 -1.55 15.95
C VAL A 65 27.78 -2.62 15.54
N ASP A 66 29.03 -2.45 15.95
CA ASP A 66 30.11 -3.42 15.66
C ASP A 66 29.93 -4.75 16.42
N GLY A 67 29.28 -4.72 17.59
CA GLY A 67 28.93 -5.92 18.36
C GLY A 67 27.80 -6.75 17.78
N VAL A 68 27.05 -6.24 16.78
CA VAL A 68 25.94 -6.95 16.15
C VAL A 68 26.46 -7.81 15.00
N ALA A 69 26.18 -9.13 15.00
CA ALA A 69 26.51 -10.00 13.90
C ALA A 69 25.69 -9.66 12.65
N TYR A 70 26.32 -9.70 11.45
CA TYR A 70 25.63 -9.35 10.19
C TYR A 70 24.34 -10.13 9.96
N SER A 71 24.31 -11.42 10.31
CA SER A 71 23.10 -12.26 10.18
C SER A 71 21.91 -11.80 11.02
N GLN A 72 22.13 -11.08 12.13
CA GLN A 72 21.07 -10.58 12.99
C GLN A 72 20.31 -9.39 12.36
N PHE A 73 20.96 -8.67 11.44
CA PHE A 73 20.26 -7.62 10.68
C PHE A 73 19.19 -8.17 9.74
N ASP A 74 19.17 -9.48 9.46
CA ASP A 74 18.09 -10.12 8.71
C ASP A 74 16.73 -9.88 9.35
N ASP A 75 16.64 -9.84 10.69
CA ASP A 75 15.40 -9.56 11.43
C ASP A 75 14.97 -8.10 11.26
N VAL A 76 15.91 -7.16 11.26
CA VAL A 76 15.65 -5.73 11.01
C VAL A 76 15.09 -5.53 9.61
N ILE A 77 15.69 -6.19 8.61
CA ILE A 77 15.24 -6.14 7.21
C ILE A 77 13.83 -6.73 7.05
N ASP A 78 13.55 -7.86 7.73
CA ASP A 78 12.27 -8.56 7.62
C ASP A 78 11.12 -7.79 8.29
N HIS A 79 11.42 -6.96 9.30
CA HIS A 79 10.46 -6.06 9.93
C HIS A 79 10.22 -4.73 9.18
N CYS A 80 11.01 -4.41 8.16
CA CYS A 80 10.77 -3.21 7.36
C CYS A 80 9.69 -3.44 6.30
N TYR A 81 8.69 -2.57 6.27
CA TYR A 81 7.54 -2.64 5.36
C TYR A 81 7.71 -1.82 4.08
N LEU A 82 8.82 -1.13 3.89
CA LEU A 82 9.01 -0.17 2.79
C LEU A 82 7.89 0.88 2.71
N CYS A 83 7.31 1.27 3.87
CA CYS A 83 6.19 2.21 3.93
C CYS A 83 6.61 3.68 3.83
N ASP A 84 7.90 3.96 3.79
CA ASP A 84 8.54 5.27 3.63
C ASP A 84 8.25 6.31 4.74
N LEU A 85 7.48 5.97 5.76
CA LEU A 85 7.15 6.93 6.82
C LEU A 85 8.38 7.44 7.59
N CYS A 86 9.39 6.59 7.82
CA CYS A 86 10.62 7.03 8.46
C CYS A 86 11.36 8.06 7.60
N PHE A 87 11.41 7.86 6.29
CA PHE A 87 12.04 8.76 5.34
C PHE A 87 11.31 10.11 5.26
N LEU A 88 10.00 10.10 5.01
CA LEU A 88 9.25 11.32 4.70
C LEU A 88 8.79 12.11 5.92
N THR A 89 8.59 11.46 7.07
CA THR A 89 7.94 12.13 8.21
C THR A 89 8.81 12.24 9.46
N LYS A 90 9.92 11.51 9.56
CA LYS A 90 10.67 11.41 10.82
C LYS A 90 12.16 11.66 10.72
N CYS A 91 12.83 11.18 9.68
CA CYS A 91 14.27 11.24 9.58
C CYS A 91 14.75 12.66 9.19
N PRO A 92 15.54 13.33 10.03
CA PRO A 92 16.12 14.63 9.69
C PRO A 92 17.41 14.51 8.86
N TYR A 93 17.86 13.30 8.58
CA TYR A 93 19.14 13.01 7.93
C TYR A 93 18.97 12.45 6.51
N VAL A 94 17.76 12.56 5.95
CA VAL A 94 17.51 12.19 4.56
C VAL A 94 18.16 13.20 3.59
N PRO A 95 18.47 12.81 2.35
CA PRO A 95 18.96 13.78 1.37
C PRO A 95 18.04 15.01 1.25
N PRO A 96 18.58 16.23 1.14
CA PRO A 96 19.98 16.58 0.84
C PRO A 96 20.90 16.74 2.06
N HIS A 97 20.57 16.14 3.21
CA HIS A 97 21.47 16.12 4.36
C HIS A 97 22.74 15.31 4.01
N GLU A 98 23.91 15.70 4.52
CA GLU A 98 25.22 15.08 4.23
C GLU A 98 25.30 13.57 4.56
N TRP A 99 24.45 13.09 5.46
CA TRP A 99 24.39 11.67 5.82
C TRP A 99 23.55 10.83 4.85
N GLU A 100 22.75 11.45 4.00
CA GLU A 100 22.00 10.83 2.91
C GLU A 100 21.29 9.50 3.32
N ILE A 101 20.61 9.50 4.48
CA ILE A 101 19.98 8.29 5.00
C ILE A 101 18.68 8.00 4.26
N ASP A 102 18.64 6.88 3.53
CA ASP A 102 17.41 6.31 2.97
C ASP A 102 17.22 4.88 3.51
N PHE A 103 16.70 4.78 4.75
CA PHE A 103 16.50 3.49 5.40
C PHE A 103 15.57 2.55 4.63
N PRO A 104 14.41 2.96 4.07
CA PRO A 104 13.56 2.05 3.30
C PRO A 104 14.26 1.44 2.09
N HIS A 105 14.97 2.24 1.28
CA HIS A 105 15.66 1.70 0.10
C HIS A 105 16.91 0.89 0.46
N LEU A 106 17.54 1.17 1.59
CA LEU A 106 18.59 0.29 2.12
C LEU A 106 17.99 -1.07 2.51
N MET A 107 16.82 -1.11 3.16
CA MET A 107 16.12 -2.36 3.46
C MET A 107 15.65 -3.08 2.19
N LEU A 108 15.19 -2.35 1.16
CA LEU A 108 14.88 -2.92 -0.15
C LEU A 108 16.11 -3.62 -0.75
N ARG A 109 17.29 -3.01 -0.66
CA ARG A 109 18.55 -3.63 -1.11
C ARG A 109 18.83 -4.93 -0.36
N GLY A 110 18.68 -4.94 0.97
CA GLY A 110 18.80 -6.15 1.78
C GLY A 110 17.82 -7.25 1.36
N LYS A 111 16.55 -6.91 1.14
CA LYS A 111 15.53 -7.84 0.63
C LYS A 111 15.88 -8.38 -0.76
N ALA A 112 16.42 -7.56 -1.65
CA ALA A 112 16.84 -7.98 -2.98
C ALA A 112 18.04 -8.96 -2.92
N ILE A 113 18.99 -8.74 -2.02
CA ILE A 113 20.10 -9.66 -1.75
C ILE A 113 19.57 -11.01 -1.21
N LYS A 114 18.66 -10.97 -0.21
CA LYS A 114 18.02 -12.19 0.34
C LYS A 114 17.27 -12.97 -0.75
N PHE A 115 16.52 -12.27 -1.60
CA PHE A 115 15.77 -12.89 -2.71
C PHE A 115 16.70 -13.53 -3.73
N ASN A 116 17.74 -12.84 -4.14
CA ASN A 116 18.72 -13.33 -5.13
C ASN A 116 19.48 -14.57 -4.61
N LYS A 117 19.74 -14.66 -3.31
CA LYS A 117 20.35 -15.83 -2.64
C LYS A 117 19.35 -16.96 -2.32
N SER A 118 18.13 -16.89 -2.81
CA SER A 118 17.06 -17.87 -2.55
C SER A 118 16.75 -18.09 -1.06
N LYS A 119 17.06 -17.10 -0.20
CA LYS A 119 16.72 -17.11 1.23
C LYS A 119 15.23 -16.78 1.47
N THR A 120 14.46 -16.46 0.44
CA THR A 120 13.04 -16.12 0.54
C THR A 120 12.18 -17.37 0.54
N SER A 121 11.22 -17.45 1.47
CA SER A 121 10.35 -18.61 1.64
C SER A 121 9.42 -18.86 0.44
N LEU A 122 9.04 -20.12 0.21
CA LEU A 122 8.03 -20.46 -0.80
C LEU A 122 6.67 -19.77 -0.49
N ARG A 123 6.29 -19.67 0.80
CA ARG A 123 5.12 -18.94 1.25
C ARG A 123 5.11 -17.51 0.71
N ASP A 124 6.21 -16.77 0.92
CA ASP A 124 6.30 -15.36 0.55
C ASP A 124 6.26 -15.18 -0.97
N LYS A 125 6.87 -16.09 -1.72
CA LYS A 125 6.75 -16.13 -3.19
C LYS A 125 5.32 -16.37 -3.67
N ILE A 126 4.57 -17.25 -3.01
CA ILE A 126 3.15 -17.53 -3.30
C ILE A 126 2.29 -16.31 -2.95
N LEU A 127 2.37 -15.80 -1.71
CA LEU A 127 1.53 -14.70 -1.22
C LEU A 127 1.71 -13.42 -2.04
N THR A 128 2.92 -13.15 -2.52
CA THR A 128 3.21 -11.99 -3.38
C THR A 128 2.86 -12.20 -4.87
N SER A 129 2.40 -13.40 -5.26
CA SER A 129 1.96 -13.68 -6.63
C SER A 129 0.47 -13.40 -6.82
N THR A 130 0.06 -12.17 -6.53
CA THR A 130 -1.35 -11.73 -6.42
C THR A 130 -2.16 -11.94 -7.70
N ASP A 131 -1.59 -11.72 -8.89
CA ASP A 131 -2.29 -11.98 -10.16
C ASP A 131 -2.58 -13.46 -10.38
N MET A 132 -1.62 -14.34 -10.06
CA MET A 132 -1.80 -15.78 -10.19
C MET A 132 -2.87 -16.28 -9.21
N LEU A 133 -2.75 -15.88 -7.94
CA LEU A 133 -3.72 -16.24 -6.91
C LEU A 133 -5.10 -15.71 -7.24
N GLY A 134 -5.19 -14.44 -7.69
CA GLY A 134 -6.44 -13.82 -8.09
C GLY A 134 -7.10 -14.53 -9.28
N LYS A 135 -6.36 -14.81 -10.35
CA LYS A 135 -6.88 -15.51 -11.55
C LYS A 135 -7.40 -16.92 -11.24
N ILE A 136 -6.73 -17.64 -10.33
CA ILE A 136 -7.15 -18.99 -9.93
C ILE A 136 -8.30 -18.88 -8.94
N GLY A 137 -8.13 -18.09 -7.87
CA GLY A 137 -9.07 -17.97 -6.76
C GLY A 137 -10.42 -17.37 -7.15
N SER A 138 -10.47 -16.46 -8.15
CA SER A 138 -11.70 -15.81 -8.60
C SER A 138 -12.46 -16.59 -9.70
N ARG A 139 -12.08 -17.82 -9.98
CA ARG A 139 -12.91 -18.66 -10.87
C ARG A 139 -14.24 -18.98 -10.21
N LYS A 140 -15.32 -18.91 -10.99
CA LYS A 140 -16.72 -19.02 -10.52
C LYS A 140 -16.97 -20.21 -9.58
N ILE A 141 -16.31 -21.35 -9.83
CA ILE A 141 -16.43 -22.55 -9.03
C ILE A 141 -15.43 -22.55 -7.86
N ILE A 142 -14.21 -22.00 -8.06
CA ILE A 142 -13.14 -22.06 -7.06
C ILE A 142 -13.36 -21.05 -5.92
N ALA A 143 -13.83 -19.84 -6.25
CA ALA A 143 -14.00 -18.76 -5.27
C ALA A 143 -14.87 -19.19 -4.06
N PRO A 144 -16.08 -19.76 -4.21
CA PRO A 144 -16.88 -20.16 -3.07
C PRO A 144 -16.22 -21.29 -2.26
N ILE A 145 -15.52 -22.23 -2.91
CA ILE A 145 -14.82 -23.32 -2.25
C ILE A 145 -13.67 -22.79 -1.38
N VAL A 146 -12.79 -21.96 -1.95
CA VAL A 146 -11.66 -21.38 -1.22
C VAL A 146 -12.15 -20.49 -0.08
N ASN A 147 -13.17 -19.66 -0.32
CA ASN A 147 -13.75 -18.81 0.70
C ASN A 147 -14.37 -19.61 1.85
N PHE A 148 -15.04 -20.73 1.55
CA PHE A 148 -15.58 -21.64 2.55
C PHE A 148 -14.45 -22.20 3.44
N PHE A 149 -13.41 -22.78 2.84
CA PHE A 149 -12.29 -23.33 3.60
C PHE A 149 -11.51 -22.29 4.41
N ASN A 150 -11.32 -21.11 3.87
CA ASN A 150 -10.66 -20.00 4.60
C ASN A 150 -11.41 -19.59 5.88
N ASN A 151 -12.70 -19.87 6.00
CA ASN A 151 -13.51 -19.61 7.19
C ASN A 151 -13.54 -20.79 8.19
N GLN A 152 -13.01 -21.96 7.83
CA GLN A 152 -13.04 -23.14 8.70
C GLN A 152 -11.79 -23.21 9.59
N LYS A 153 -11.94 -23.20 10.91
CA LYS A 153 -10.83 -23.24 11.89
C LYS A 153 -9.86 -24.40 11.63
N PHE A 154 -10.37 -25.60 11.30
CA PHE A 154 -9.55 -26.76 11.02
C PHE A 154 -8.60 -26.54 9.83
N PHE A 155 -9.13 -26.02 8.71
CA PHE A 155 -8.30 -25.71 7.53
C PHE A 155 -7.31 -24.58 7.78
N ARG A 156 -7.66 -23.61 8.62
CA ARG A 156 -6.73 -22.53 9.03
C ARG A 156 -5.54 -23.08 9.83
N ILE A 157 -5.76 -24.09 10.68
CA ILE A 157 -4.68 -24.77 11.41
C ILE A 157 -3.77 -25.54 10.44
N ILE A 158 -4.35 -26.24 9.44
CA ILE A 158 -3.56 -26.92 8.41
C ILE A 158 -2.73 -25.92 7.60
N LEU A 159 -3.34 -24.81 7.16
CA LEU A 159 -2.67 -23.76 6.41
C LEU A 159 -1.49 -23.15 7.20
N GLU A 160 -1.66 -22.96 8.49
CA GLU A 160 -0.59 -22.49 9.37
C GLU A 160 0.54 -23.51 9.48
N LYS A 161 0.25 -24.79 9.59
CA LYS A 161 1.29 -25.85 9.68
C LYS A 161 2.05 -26.03 8.37
N ILE A 162 1.41 -25.89 7.21
CA ILE A 162 2.01 -26.14 5.90
C ILE A 162 2.69 -24.89 5.34
N LEU A 163 2.02 -23.72 5.43
CA LEU A 163 2.48 -22.49 4.80
C LEU A 163 2.88 -21.40 5.81
N ASN A 164 2.88 -21.67 7.10
CA ASN A 164 3.18 -20.65 8.12
C ASN A 164 2.34 -19.36 7.95
N VAL A 165 1.10 -19.48 7.49
CA VAL A 165 0.10 -18.41 7.46
C VAL A 165 -0.71 -18.49 8.75
N HIS A 166 -0.67 -17.45 9.57
CA HIS A 166 -1.26 -17.46 10.91
C HIS A 166 -2.77 -17.78 10.85
N ARG A 167 -3.22 -18.71 11.72
CA ARG A 167 -4.61 -19.22 11.73
C ARG A 167 -5.67 -18.15 11.94
N ASN A 168 -5.37 -17.11 12.71
CA ASN A 168 -6.28 -16.00 13.00
C ASN A 168 -6.16 -14.83 12.01
N ALA A 169 -5.18 -14.86 11.10
CA ALA A 169 -5.04 -13.81 10.09
C ALA A 169 -6.24 -13.85 9.13
N LYS A 170 -6.83 -12.68 8.89
CA LYS A 170 -7.93 -12.56 7.92
C LYS A 170 -7.38 -12.58 6.50
N LEU A 171 -7.73 -13.59 5.73
CA LEU A 171 -7.38 -13.67 4.32
C LEU A 171 -8.47 -13.00 3.46
N PRO A 172 -8.09 -12.29 2.38
CA PRO A 172 -9.05 -11.71 1.47
C PRO A 172 -9.96 -12.79 0.84
N LYS A 173 -11.24 -12.48 0.70
CA LYS A 173 -12.17 -13.34 -0.04
C LYS A 173 -11.97 -13.15 -1.53
N PHE A 174 -12.12 -14.21 -2.31
CA PHE A 174 -12.13 -14.12 -3.77
C PHE A 174 -13.54 -13.85 -4.29
N ALA A 175 -13.67 -12.90 -5.21
CA ALA A 175 -14.92 -12.63 -5.90
C ALA A 175 -15.13 -13.66 -7.04
N SER A 176 -16.33 -14.20 -7.15
CA SER A 176 -16.68 -15.15 -8.23
C SER A 176 -16.82 -14.44 -9.60
N ILE A 177 -17.03 -13.14 -9.60
CA ILE A 177 -17.08 -12.28 -10.79
C ILE A 177 -16.13 -11.11 -10.52
N THR A 178 -15.09 -11.01 -11.33
CA THR A 178 -14.10 -9.93 -11.21
C THR A 178 -14.65 -8.60 -11.76
N ALA A 179 -14.10 -7.47 -11.32
CA ALA A 179 -14.50 -6.16 -11.85
C ALA A 179 -14.36 -6.09 -13.37
N LYS A 180 -13.26 -6.60 -13.94
CA LYS A 180 -13.04 -6.61 -15.39
C LYS A 180 -14.03 -7.48 -16.15
N ASN A 181 -14.43 -8.61 -15.59
CA ASN A 181 -15.45 -9.46 -16.21
C ASN A 181 -16.85 -8.82 -16.20
N LYS A 182 -17.12 -7.99 -15.17
CA LYS A 182 -18.39 -7.25 -15.07
C LYS A 182 -18.46 -6.09 -16.05
N TYR A 183 -17.34 -5.43 -16.35
CA TYR A 183 -17.29 -4.21 -17.13
C TYR A 183 -16.40 -4.34 -18.38
N ASN A 184 -16.84 -5.12 -19.37
CA ASN A 184 -16.16 -5.19 -20.66
C ASN A 184 -16.28 -3.88 -21.48
N LYS A 185 -17.41 -3.18 -21.33
CA LYS A 185 -17.66 -1.83 -21.89
C LYS A 185 -18.50 -1.04 -20.89
N LEU A 186 -18.15 0.22 -20.70
CA LEU A 186 -18.91 1.18 -19.90
C LEU A 186 -19.77 2.06 -20.78
N THR A 187 -20.97 2.41 -20.31
CA THR A 187 -21.79 3.44 -20.93
C THR A 187 -21.35 4.78 -20.37
N ASN A 188 -20.79 5.61 -21.25
CA ASN A 188 -20.26 6.93 -20.88
C ASN A 188 -21.27 8.06 -21.18
N PRO A 189 -21.14 9.23 -20.53
CA PRO A 189 -21.89 10.42 -20.84
C PRO A 189 -21.72 10.82 -22.30
N LYS A 190 -22.77 11.40 -22.92
CA LYS A 190 -22.74 11.84 -24.33
C LYS A 190 -21.75 12.97 -24.58
N GLN A 191 -21.54 13.82 -23.58
CA GLN A 191 -20.56 14.91 -23.58
C GLN A 191 -19.74 14.83 -22.29
N SER A 192 -18.43 14.71 -22.43
CA SER A 192 -17.48 14.77 -21.32
C SER A 192 -16.15 15.30 -21.83
N PHE A 193 -15.62 16.28 -21.14
CA PHE A 193 -14.28 16.82 -21.42
C PHE A 193 -13.20 16.13 -20.60
N ASP A 194 -13.56 15.56 -19.44
CA ASP A 194 -12.65 14.87 -18.55
C ASP A 194 -12.71 13.36 -18.77
N LYS A 195 -11.55 12.72 -18.89
CA LYS A 195 -11.41 11.29 -19.20
C LYS A 195 -10.59 10.58 -18.13
N VAL A 196 -11.10 9.45 -17.65
CA VAL A 196 -10.45 8.62 -16.64
C VAL A 196 -10.35 7.17 -17.12
N ALA A 197 -9.16 6.60 -17.02
CA ALA A 197 -8.92 5.18 -17.16
C ALA A 197 -8.70 4.57 -15.76
N ILE A 198 -9.54 3.63 -15.34
CA ILE A 198 -9.42 2.97 -14.03
C ILE A 198 -8.46 1.78 -14.16
N TYR A 199 -7.39 1.85 -13.40
CA TYR A 199 -6.55 0.70 -13.08
C TYR A 199 -7.17 -0.03 -11.88
N THR A 200 -7.88 -1.14 -12.14
CA THR A 200 -8.66 -1.85 -11.12
C THR A 200 -7.83 -2.41 -9.97
N THR A 201 -6.51 -2.52 -10.16
CA THR A 201 -5.57 -3.20 -9.27
C THR A 201 -5.86 -4.70 -9.12
N CYS A 202 -4.92 -5.49 -8.61
CA CYS A 202 -5.17 -6.91 -8.35
C CYS A 202 -6.23 -7.11 -7.26
N TYR A 203 -6.17 -6.29 -6.19
CA TYR A 203 -7.06 -6.48 -5.04
C TYR A 203 -8.54 -6.19 -5.39
N HIS A 204 -8.84 -5.01 -5.92
CA HIS A 204 -10.22 -4.66 -6.24
C HIS A 204 -10.76 -5.39 -7.47
N ASN A 205 -9.89 -5.92 -8.34
CA ASN A 205 -10.36 -6.78 -9.42
C ASN A 205 -10.80 -8.16 -8.91
N TYR A 206 -10.00 -8.79 -8.02
CA TYR A 206 -10.19 -10.19 -7.65
C TYR A 206 -10.87 -10.42 -6.30
N ASN A 207 -10.80 -9.44 -5.38
CA ASN A 207 -11.26 -9.61 -4.01
C ASN A 207 -12.44 -8.69 -3.65
N GLU A 208 -12.40 -7.42 -4.02
CA GLU A 208 -13.44 -6.44 -3.68
C GLU A 208 -13.89 -5.61 -4.89
N PRO A 209 -14.51 -6.22 -5.91
CA PRO A 209 -14.95 -5.52 -7.12
C PRO A 209 -15.99 -4.44 -6.84
N ILE A 210 -16.67 -4.46 -5.71
CA ILE A 210 -17.65 -3.45 -5.30
C ILE A 210 -17.04 -2.04 -5.24
N VAL A 211 -15.77 -1.90 -4.87
CA VAL A 211 -15.09 -0.61 -4.84
C VAL A 211 -14.95 -0.02 -6.24
N ILE A 212 -14.75 -0.87 -7.25
CA ILE A 212 -14.72 -0.43 -8.65
C ILE A 212 -16.12 -0.04 -9.13
N ASP A 213 -17.15 -0.79 -8.72
CA ASP A 213 -18.55 -0.46 -9.02
C ASP A 213 -18.89 0.94 -8.48
N ASP A 214 -18.52 1.20 -7.24
CA ASP A 214 -18.80 2.46 -6.55
C ASP A 214 -17.99 3.62 -7.16
N LEU A 215 -16.73 3.40 -7.51
CA LEU A 215 -15.89 4.39 -8.19
C LEU A 215 -16.47 4.76 -9.56
N ILE A 216 -16.88 3.78 -10.36
CA ILE A 216 -17.54 4.02 -11.66
C ILE A 216 -18.83 4.83 -11.47
N ALA A 217 -19.65 4.49 -10.46
CA ALA A 217 -20.90 5.19 -10.19
C ALA A 217 -20.64 6.66 -9.82
N VAL A 218 -19.67 6.93 -8.94
CA VAL A 218 -19.29 8.29 -8.53
C VAL A 218 -18.74 9.10 -9.70
N LEU A 219 -17.83 8.52 -10.52
CA LEU A 219 -17.28 9.19 -11.69
C LEU A 219 -18.38 9.51 -12.72
N LYS A 220 -19.27 8.56 -12.99
CA LYS A 220 -20.39 8.73 -13.90
C LYS A 220 -21.38 9.79 -13.41
N HIS A 221 -21.66 9.85 -12.10
CA HIS A 221 -22.50 10.89 -11.49
C HIS A 221 -21.92 12.29 -11.74
N ASN A 222 -20.58 12.41 -11.76
CA ASN A 222 -19.85 13.65 -12.03
C ASN A 222 -19.56 13.88 -13.53
N ASP A 223 -20.26 13.21 -14.43
CA ASP A 223 -20.16 13.32 -15.91
C ASP A 223 -18.77 13.03 -16.47
N ILE A 224 -17.99 12.17 -15.80
CA ILE A 224 -16.65 11.79 -16.24
C ILE A 224 -16.70 10.61 -17.21
N HIS A 225 -16.03 10.76 -18.37
CA HIS A 225 -15.82 9.63 -19.30
C HIS A 225 -14.87 8.62 -18.68
N THR A 226 -15.36 7.39 -18.49
CA THR A 226 -14.65 6.38 -17.71
C THR A 226 -14.42 5.12 -18.53
N GLU A 227 -13.21 4.59 -18.52
CA GLU A 227 -12.85 3.30 -19.08
C GLU A 227 -12.10 2.45 -18.03
N LEU A 228 -12.18 1.12 -18.17
CA LEU A 228 -11.34 0.21 -17.40
C LEU A 228 -10.15 -0.23 -18.24
N ILE A 229 -8.95 -0.10 -17.67
CA ILE A 229 -7.75 -0.65 -18.29
C ILE A 229 -7.85 -2.18 -18.26
N GLN A 230 -7.78 -2.78 -19.46
CA GLN A 230 -7.85 -4.22 -19.64
C GLN A 230 -6.46 -4.82 -19.80
N ASP A 231 -6.30 -6.12 -19.44
CA ASP A 231 -5.06 -6.87 -19.58
C ASP A 231 -3.85 -6.22 -18.89
N ASP A 232 -4.09 -5.47 -17.81
CA ASP A 232 -3.05 -5.02 -16.88
C ASP A 232 -2.66 -6.12 -15.90
N LYS A 233 -1.52 -5.92 -15.24
CA LYS A 233 -0.99 -6.79 -14.19
C LYS A 233 -0.92 -6.05 -12.85
N CYS A 234 -0.59 -6.78 -11.78
CA CYS A 234 -0.26 -6.18 -10.50
C CYS A 234 0.76 -5.03 -10.66
N CYS A 235 0.63 -3.98 -9.84
CA CYS A 235 1.55 -2.84 -9.86
C CYS A 235 3.02 -3.22 -9.59
N GLY A 236 3.24 -4.36 -8.96
CA GLY A 236 4.57 -4.84 -8.59
C GLY A 236 4.94 -4.60 -7.12
N MET A 237 4.17 -3.81 -6.35
CA MET A 237 4.49 -3.52 -4.96
C MET A 237 4.75 -4.78 -4.10
N PRO A 238 3.95 -5.86 -4.14
CA PRO A 238 4.25 -7.07 -3.37
C PRO A 238 5.57 -7.75 -3.77
N LYS A 239 5.99 -7.60 -5.03
CA LYS A 239 7.27 -8.11 -5.52
C LYS A 239 8.43 -7.20 -5.14
N LEU A 240 8.21 -5.88 -5.09
CA LEU A 240 9.16 -4.91 -4.55
C LEU A 240 9.47 -5.23 -3.07
N GLU A 241 8.43 -5.36 -2.25
CA GLU A 241 8.53 -5.71 -0.83
C GLU A 241 9.24 -7.06 -0.60
N LEU A 242 9.15 -7.98 -1.56
CA LEU A 242 9.85 -9.26 -1.54
C LEU A 242 11.33 -9.16 -1.96
N GLY A 243 11.73 -8.07 -2.65
CA GLY A 243 13.03 -7.91 -3.29
C GLY A 243 13.14 -8.55 -4.68
N ASP A 244 12.04 -9.00 -5.29
CA ASP A 244 11.98 -9.60 -6.64
C ASP A 244 11.93 -8.51 -7.73
N LEU A 245 13.02 -7.75 -7.86
CA LEU A 245 13.10 -6.59 -8.77
C LEU A 245 12.98 -6.99 -10.26
N LYS A 246 13.39 -8.21 -10.61
CA LYS A 246 13.23 -8.72 -11.99
C LYS A 246 11.75 -8.91 -12.36
N THR A 247 10.92 -9.38 -11.42
CA THR A 247 9.48 -9.49 -11.66
C THR A 247 8.83 -8.11 -11.65
N VAL A 248 9.29 -7.17 -10.82
CA VAL A 248 8.86 -5.76 -10.87
C VAL A 248 9.10 -5.19 -12.26
N GLU A 249 10.30 -5.32 -12.82
CA GLU A 249 10.61 -4.86 -14.18
C GLU A 249 9.69 -5.48 -15.24
N LYS A 250 9.47 -6.79 -15.18
CA LYS A 250 8.61 -7.51 -16.12
C LYS A 250 7.15 -7.01 -16.08
N THR A 251 6.60 -6.81 -14.88
CA THR A 251 5.22 -6.30 -14.73
C THR A 251 5.12 -4.84 -15.14
N MET A 252 6.13 -4.05 -14.80
CA MET A 252 6.25 -2.65 -15.21
C MET A 252 6.20 -2.52 -16.74
N HIS A 253 7.04 -3.23 -17.49
CA HIS A 253 7.04 -3.17 -18.96
C HIS A 253 5.67 -3.51 -19.56
N HIS A 254 4.96 -4.50 -18.99
CA HIS A 254 3.62 -4.85 -19.43
C HIS A 254 2.63 -3.71 -19.19
N ASN A 255 2.60 -3.17 -17.97
CA ASN A 255 1.64 -2.13 -17.57
C ASN A 255 1.89 -0.81 -18.30
N ILE A 256 3.15 -0.39 -18.45
CA ILE A 256 3.51 0.85 -19.15
C ILE A 256 2.97 0.84 -20.57
N LYS A 257 3.15 -0.26 -21.31
CA LYS A 257 2.61 -0.41 -22.67
C LYS A 257 1.09 -0.20 -22.72
N LYS A 258 0.36 -0.62 -21.67
CA LYS A 258 -1.10 -0.44 -21.59
C LYS A 258 -1.48 0.97 -21.18
N PHE A 259 -0.85 1.50 -20.15
CA PHE A 259 -1.18 2.80 -19.57
C PHE A 259 -0.81 3.95 -20.48
N LYS A 260 0.33 3.84 -21.18
CA LYS A 260 0.80 4.86 -22.13
C LYS A 260 -0.25 5.21 -23.19
N LYS A 261 -0.97 4.20 -23.69
CA LYS A 261 -2.05 4.43 -24.67
C LYS A 261 -3.10 5.41 -24.13
N TYR A 262 -3.57 5.21 -22.89
CA TYR A 262 -4.56 6.10 -22.27
C TYR A 262 -3.99 7.49 -22.00
N VAL A 263 -2.74 7.56 -21.54
CA VAL A 263 -2.07 8.84 -21.27
C VAL A 263 -1.93 9.65 -22.56
N ASP A 264 -1.57 9.02 -23.69
CA ASP A 264 -1.46 9.69 -25.00
C ASP A 264 -2.81 10.16 -25.54
N GLU A 265 -3.90 9.50 -25.17
CA GLU A 265 -5.27 9.88 -25.49
C GLU A 265 -5.84 10.93 -24.50
N GLY A 266 -5.04 11.42 -23.53
CA GLY A 266 -5.41 12.47 -22.58
C GLY A 266 -6.18 12.00 -21.35
N TYR A 267 -6.19 10.69 -21.06
CA TYR A 267 -6.82 10.17 -19.82
C TYR A 267 -5.95 10.43 -18.59
N LYS A 268 -6.61 10.75 -17.47
CA LYS A 268 -6.03 10.50 -16.14
C LYS A 268 -6.19 9.02 -15.79
N ILE A 269 -5.21 8.45 -15.10
CA ILE A 269 -5.30 7.08 -14.61
C ILE A 269 -5.60 7.11 -13.11
N ILE A 270 -6.63 6.41 -12.69
CA ILE A 270 -7.03 6.34 -11.28
C ILE A 270 -6.84 4.90 -10.77
N ALA A 271 -6.19 4.78 -9.62
CA ALA A 271 -6.02 3.51 -8.92
C ALA A 271 -6.52 3.62 -7.46
N PRO A 272 -7.56 2.86 -7.06
CA PRO A 272 -8.15 2.96 -5.72
C PRO A 272 -7.39 2.17 -4.65
N VAL A 273 -6.07 2.06 -4.78
CA VAL A 273 -5.17 1.44 -3.79
C VAL A 273 -3.93 2.30 -3.63
N PRO A 274 -3.70 2.93 -2.47
CA PRO A 274 -2.58 3.85 -2.25
C PRO A 274 -1.21 3.26 -2.57
N SER A 275 -0.98 1.97 -2.28
CA SER A 275 0.28 1.29 -2.59
C SER A 275 0.54 1.20 -4.10
N CYS A 276 -0.53 1.01 -4.91
CA CYS A 276 -0.40 0.99 -6.36
C CYS A 276 -0.12 2.38 -6.91
N VAL A 277 -0.73 3.42 -6.33
CA VAL A 277 -0.47 4.81 -6.69
C VAL A 277 0.98 5.18 -6.37
N LEU A 278 1.45 4.85 -5.16
CA LEU A 278 2.83 5.08 -4.74
C LEU A 278 3.84 4.41 -5.68
N MET A 279 3.57 3.15 -6.05
CA MET A 279 4.44 2.39 -6.96
C MET A 279 4.68 3.12 -8.28
N PHE A 280 3.63 3.64 -8.91
CA PHE A 280 3.74 4.35 -10.19
C PHE A 280 4.22 5.80 -10.05
N LYS A 281 3.85 6.49 -8.96
CA LYS A 281 4.24 7.89 -8.76
C LYS A 281 5.69 8.05 -8.30
N GLN A 282 6.22 7.09 -7.52
CA GLN A 282 7.47 7.26 -6.80
C GLN A 282 8.46 6.11 -7.06
N GLU A 283 8.08 4.86 -6.83
CA GLU A 283 9.03 3.74 -6.86
C GLU A 283 9.54 3.42 -8.28
N LEU A 284 8.63 3.30 -9.25
CA LEU A 284 9.04 3.02 -10.63
C LEU A 284 9.90 4.12 -11.26
N PRO A 285 9.61 5.43 -11.07
CA PRO A 285 10.53 6.49 -11.51
C PRO A 285 11.94 6.37 -10.95
N LEU A 286 12.09 5.96 -9.68
CA LEU A 286 13.40 5.79 -9.03
C LEU A 286 14.14 4.52 -9.49
N LEU A 287 13.40 3.43 -9.73
CA LEU A 287 13.96 2.17 -10.25
C LEU A 287 14.34 2.24 -11.74
N PHE A 288 13.71 3.13 -12.51
CA PHE A 288 13.88 3.25 -13.96
C PHE A 288 13.93 4.72 -14.41
N PRO A 289 14.93 5.51 -13.91
CA PRO A 289 14.95 6.97 -14.05
C PRO A 289 15.05 7.47 -15.51
N GLY A 290 15.61 6.65 -16.40
CA GLY A 290 15.73 6.97 -17.83
C GLY A 290 14.45 6.77 -18.65
N ASN A 291 13.36 6.23 -18.08
CA ASN A 291 12.15 5.86 -18.81
C ASN A 291 11.14 7.03 -18.86
N ASN A 292 11.01 7.68 -20.02
CA ASN A 292 10.09 8.79 -20.20
C ASN A 292 8.62 8.40 -20.14
N ASP A 293 8.26 7.16 -20.50
CA ASP A 293 6.88 6.67 -20.41
C ASP A 293 6.46 6.51 -18.96
N ILE A 294 7.36 6.02 -18.10
CA ILE A 294 7.12 5.98 -16.65
C ILE A 294 6.87 7.39 -16.11
N LYS A 295 7.71 8.37 -16.49
CA LYS A 295 7.56 9.76 -16.05
C LYS A 295 6.23 10.37 -16.50
N SER A 296 5.77 10.06 -17.71
CA SER A 296 4.47 10.54 -18.20
C SER A 296 3.29 9.90 -17.49
N ILE A 297 3.35 8.58 -17.23
CA ILE A 297 2.35 7.84 -16.49
C ILE A 297 2.30 8.29 -15.03
N SER A 298 3.44 8.49 -14.38
CA SER A 298 3.54 9.01 -13.01
C SER A 298 2.80 10.34 -12.82
N LYS A 299 2.85 11.23 -13.82
CA LYS A 299 2.13 12.52 -13.81
C LYS A 299 0.63 12.39 -14.10
N ALA A 300 0.24 11.35 -14.82
CA ALA A 300 -1.16 11.13 -15.21
C ALA A 300 -1.93 10.27 -14.19
N LEU A 301 -1.21 9.48 -13.35
CA LEU A 301 -1.80 8.56 -12.38
C LEU A 301 -2.01 9.25 -11.03
N CYS A 302 -3.18 9.06 -10.44
CA CYS A 302 -3.54 9.66 -9.15
C CYS A 302 -4.45 8.75 -8.31
N ASP A 303 -4.56 9.11 -7.04
CA ASP A 303 -5.53 8.57 -6.11
C ASP A 303 -6.94 9.05 -6.48
N PRO A 304 -8.03 8.28 -6.24
CA PRO A 304 -9.38 8.71 -6.52
C PRO A 304 -9.76 10.04 -5.87
N PHE A 305 -9.39 10.24 -4.60
CA PHE A 305 -9.74 11.45 -3.85
C PHE A 305 -8.86 12.65 -4.24
N GLU A 306 -7.61 12.44 -4.64
CA GLU A 306 -6.78 13.46 -5.27
C GLU A 306 -7.44 13.98 -6.56
N TYR A 307 -8.01 13.07 -7.36
CA TYR A 307 -8.74 13.44 -8.57
C TYR A 307 -10.05 14.18 -8.26
N LEU A 308 -10.87 13.66 -7.33
CA LEU A 308 -12.12 14.30 -6.94
C LEU A 308 -11.89 15.69 -6.34
N LEU A 309 -10.85 15.87 -5.54
CA LEU A 309 -10.47 17.18 -5.00
C LEU A 309 -10.05 18.14 -6.13
N THR A 310 -9.31 17.67 -7.12
CA THR A 310 -8.97 18.46 -8.30
C THR A 310 -10.22 18.92 -9.06
N LEU A 311 -11.22 18.04 -9.21
CA LEU A 311 -12.51 18.41 -9.81
C LEU A 311 -13.25 19.44 -8.95
N HIS A 312 -13.20 19.32 -7.63
CA HIS A 312 -13.81 20.28 -6.71
C HIS A 312 -13.19 21.66 -6.85
N ASP A 313 -11.86 21.74 -6.85
CA ASP A 313 -11.12 22.99 -7.01
C ASP A 313 -11.38 23.67 -8.36
N GLN A 314 -11.75 22.88 -9.38
CA GLN A 314 -12.17 23.37 -10.71
C GLN A 314 -13.67 23.71 -10.80
N GLY A 315 -14.45 23.54 -9.72
CA GLY A 315 -15.90 23.72 -9.72
C GLY A 315 -16.69 22.69 -10.54
N LYS A 316 -16.08 21.52 -10.82
CA LYS A 316 -16.68 20.44 -11.61
C LYS A 316 -17.25 19.30 -10.78
N PHE A 317 -16.84 19.18 -9.51
CA PHE A 317 -17.32 18.15 -8.60
C PHE A 317 -18.73 18.51 -8.11
N LYS A 318 -19.68 17.61 -8.30
CA LYS A 318 -21.06 17.80 -7.87
C LYS A 318 -21.18 17.59 -6.37
N THR A 319 -21.69 18.60 -5.65
CA THR A 319 -21.89 18.55 -4.18
C THR A 319 -23.35 18.40 -3.79
N ASN A 320 -24.22 18.00 -4.72
CA ASN A 320 -25.65 17.78 -4.50
C ASN A 320 -25.91 16.42 -3.84
N PHE A 321 -25.32 16.21 -2.66
CA PHE A 321 -25.55 15.03 -1.84
C PHE A 321 -26.98 15.05 -1.28
N ILE A 322 -27.59 13.85 -1.19
CA ILE A 322 -28.95 13.68 -0.68
C ILE A 322 -28.99 12.95 0.67
N ASN A 323 -27.93 12.24 1.03
CA ASN A 323 -27.81 11.57 2.32
C ASN A 323 -26.62 12.14 3.11
N ASP A 324 -26.80 12.31 4.41
CA ASP A 324 -25.68 12.46 5.32
C ASP A 324 -25.03 11.09 5.57
N ILE A 325 -23.78 11.10 6.04
CA ILE A 325 -23.03 9.86 6.37
C ILE A 325 -22.80 9.78 7.88
N GLY A 326 -22.97 10.88 8.59
CA GLY A 326 -22.76 10.96 10.03
C GLY A 326 -21.28 10.93 10.42
N SER A 327 -20.97 10.33 11.57
CA SER A 327 -19.61 10.29 12.11
C SER A 327 -18.77 9.20 11.43
N ILE A 328 -17.58 9.58 10.98
CA ILE A 328 -16.61 8.72 10.30
C ILE A 328 -15.30 8.71 11.07
N PHE A 329 -14.79 7.51 11.38
CA PHE A 329 -13.42 7.31 11.83
C PHE A 329 -12.58 6.86 10.64
N TYR A 330 -11.70 7.74 10.17
CA TYR A 330 -10.90 7.55 8.97
C TYR A 330 -9.44 7.24 9.33
N GLN A 331 -8.98 6.00 9.07
CA GLN A 331 -7.57 5.66 9.16
C GLN A 331 -6.85 6.04 7.86
N VAL A 332 -5.91 6.96 7.96
CA VAL A 332 -5.12 7.42 6.81
C VAL A 332 -4.05 6.38 6.47
N ALA A 333 -4.13 5.80 5.28
CA ALA A 333 -3.21 4.77 4.84
C ALA A 333 -1.75 5.27 4.72
N CYS A 334 -0.77 4.45 5.13
CA CYS A 334 0.64 4.83 5.11
C CYS A 334 1.10 5.27 3.72
N HIS A 335 0.81 4.47 2.68
CA HIS A 335 1.20 4.77 1.30
C HIS A 335 0.42 5.95 0.67
N GLN A 336 -0.65 6.43 1.29
CA GLN A 336 -1.29 7.69 0.92
C GLN A 336 -0.56 8.89 1.55
N ARG A 337 -0.21 8.77 2.84
CA ARG A 337 0.52 9.82 3.58
C ARG A 337 1.84 10.17 2.91
N VAL A 338 2.61 9.17 2.48
CA VAL A 338 3.93 9.36 1.86
C VAL A 338 3.88 9.92 0.43
N GLN A 339 2.71 9.94 -0.20
CA GLN A 339 2.53 10.67 -1.47
C GLN A 339 2.50 12.19 -1.29
N ASN A 340 2.42 12.67 -0.04
CA ASN A 340 2.39 14.09 0.32
C ASN A 340 1.29 14.89 -0.41
N ILE A 341 0.13 14.26 -0.59
CA ILE A 341 -1.07 14.87 -1.21
C ILE A 341 -2.00 15.52 -0.18
N GLY A 342 -1.65 15.45 1.11
CA GLY A 342 -2.49 15.89 2.21
C GLY A 342 -3.66 14.93 2.49
N GLN A 343 -4.62 15.37 3.29
CA GLN A 343 -5.79 14.58 3.68
C GLN A 343 -6.94 14.75 2.67
N VAL A 344 -6.67 14.43 1.40
CA VAL A 344 -7.62 14.63 0.29
C VAL A 344 -8.95 13.90 0.51
N THR A 345 -8.92 12.68 1.04
CA THR A 345 -10.10 11.87 1.34
C THR A 345 -10.97 12.54 2.39
N LYS A 346 -10.36 13.01 3.50
CA LYS A 346 -11.08 13.77 4.54
C LYS A 346 -11.76 14.99 3.96
N LYS A 347 -11.05 15.80 3.16
CA LYS A 347 -11.60 17.01 2.55
C LYS A 347 -12.84 16.74 1.68
N ILE A 348 -12.83 15.67 0.89
CA ILE A 348 -13.99 15.31 0.06
C ILE A 348 -15.14 14.78 0.91
N LEU A 349 -14.89 13.97 1.93
CA LEU A 349 -15.95 13.47 2.81
C LEU A 349 -16.59 14.59 3.64
N GLU A 350 -15.83 15.59 4.06
CA GLU A 350 -16.36 16.77 4.78
C GLU A 350 -17.22 17.72 3.92
N LEU A 351 -17.23 17.56 2.58
CA LEU A 351 -18.20 18.26 1.72
C LEU A 351 -19.61 17.69 1.84
N ILE A 352 -19.77 16.48 2.41
CA ILE A 352 -21.07 15.84 2.58
C ILE A 352 -21.76 16.45 3.80
N PRO A 353 -22.95 17.06 3.66
CA PRO A 353 -23.65 17.66 4.78
C PRO A 353 -23.89 16.68 5.93
N GLY A 354 -23.76 17.15 7.17
CA GLY A 354 -23.97 16.34 8.38
C GLY A 354 -22.88 15.29 8.64
N THR A 355 -21.77 15.33 7.89
CA THR A 355 -20.66 14.38 8.04
C THR A 355 -19.52 14.99 8.85
N ASP A 356 -19.07 14.26 9.87
CA ASP A 356 -17.90 14.60 10.70
C ASP A 356 -16.82 13.54 10.52
N VAL A 357 -15.59 13.95 10.17
CA VAL A 357 -14.49 13.03 9.83
C VAL A 357 -13.34 13.19 10.80
N GLU A 358 -13.17 12.20 11.65
CA GLU A 358 -11.97 12.10 12.48
C GLU A 358 -10.89 11.28 11.78
N ALA A 359 -9.83 11.92 11.34
CA ALA A 359 -8.71 11.28 10.65
C ALA A 359 -7.61 10.89 11.63
N LEU A 360 -7.17 9.63 11.59
CA LEU A 360 -6.06 9.11 12.39
C LEU A 360 -4.91 8.62 11.52
N GLU A 361 -3.75 9.26 11.67
CA GLU A 361 -2.51 8.92 10.97
C GLU A 361 -1.64 7.94 11.78
N ARG A 362 -2.01 6.66 11.78
CA ARG A 362 -1.28 5.59 12.45
C ARG A 362 -1.09 4.39 11.53
N CYS A 363 0.03 3.67 11.73
CA CYS A 363 0.28 2.42 11.02
C CYS A 363 -0.77 1.38 11.37
N SER A 364 -1.31 0.70 10.36
CA SER A 364 -2.26 -0.40 10.54
C SER A 364 -1.61 -1.71 10.98
N GLY A 365 -0.29 -1.86 10.82
CA GLY A 365 0.42 -3.13 11.02
C GLY A 365 0.17 -4.18 9.93
N HIS A 366 -0.68 -3.89 8.93
CA HIS A 366 -1.06 -4.88 7.92
C HIS A 366 0.09 -5.25 6.99
N ASP A 367 0.63 -4.26 6.33
CA ASP A 367 1.70 -4.29 5.34
C ASP A 367 1.80 -5.57 4.49
N GLY A 368 1.13 -5.55 3.34
CA GLY A 368 1.19 -6.62 2.35
C GLY A 368 0.99 -8.03 2.94
N THR A 369 2.08 -8.73 3.17
CA THR A 369 2.07 -10.09 3.73
C THR A 369 2.40 -10.16 5.22
N TYR A 370 2.86 -9.07 5.84
CA TYR A 370 3.35 -9.07 7.21
C TYR A 370 2.27 -9.47 8.23
N GLY A 371 1.07 -8.90 8.12
CA GLY A 371 -0.05 -9.21 9.02
C GLY A 371 -0.60 -10.62 8.90
N VAL A 372 -0.19 -11.41 7.88
CA VAL A 372 -0.70 -12.78 7.68
C VAL A 372 0.31 -13.87 8.00
N LYS A 373 1.61 -13.54 8.14
CA LYS A 373 2.67 -14.49 8.49
C LYS A 373 2.56 -14.93 9.94
N LYS A 374 2.88 -16.18 10.23
CA LYS A 374 2.82 -16.75 11.59
C LYS A 374 3.72 -16.00 12.57
N GLU A 375 4.93 -15.66 12.16
CA GLU A 375 5.95 -15.01 12.97
C GLU A 375 5.67 -13.53 13.28
N THR A 376 4.89 -12.84 12.42
CA THR A 376 4.67 -11.39 12.53
C THR A 376 3.22 -10.99 12.83
N HIS A 377 2.27 -11.92 12.76
CA HIS A 377 0.84 -11.61 12.96
C HIS A 377 0.55 -10.93 14.31
N GLU A 378 1.06 -11.47 15.41
CA GLU A 378 0.82 -10.91 16.75
C GLU A 378 1.44 -9.52 16.90
N ILE A 379 2.61 -9.29 16.26
CA ILE A 379 3.25 -7.98 16.21
C ILE A 379 2.37 -7.01 15.40
N ALA A 380 1.85 -7.45 14.27
CA ALA A 380 0.94 -6.66 13.43
C ALA A 380 -0.33 -6.22 14.19
N ILE A 381 -0.92 -7.12 14.97
CA ILE A 381 -2.08 -6.82 15.83
C ILE A 381 -1.70 -5.80 16.91
N LYS A 382 -0.52 -5.92 17.54
CA LYS A 382 -0.04 -4.93 18.52
C LYS A 382 0.17 -3.54 17.90
N ILE A 383 0.67 -3.48 16.65
CA ILE A 383 0.83 -2.21 15.92
C ILE A 383 -0.53 -1.56 15.62
N ALA A 384 -1.57 -2.34 15.32
CA ALA A 384 -2.92 -1.85 15.11
C ALA A 384 -3.63 -1.39 16.40
N ALA A 385 -3.23 -1.88 17.56
CA ALA A 385 -3.92 -1.66 18.84
C ALA A 385 -4.16 -0.18 19.21
N PRO A 386 -3.24 0.78 18.93
CA PRO A 386 -3.54 2.20 19.16
C PRO A 386 -4.73 2.71 18.34
N ILE A 387 -4.92 2.25 17.11
CA ILE A 387 -6.07 2.63 16.27
C ILE A 387 -7.35 2.07 16.89
N VAL A 388 -7.32 0.80 17.32
CA VAL A 388 -8.46 0.15 17.98
C VAL A 388 -8.88 0.93 19.23
N ARG A 389 -7.93 1.30 20.09
CA ARG A 389 -8.21 2.08 21.30
C ARG A 389 -8.82 3.46 21.01
N GLU A 390 -8.34 4.16 19.97
CA GLU A 390 -8.93 5.46 19.61
C GLU A 390 -10.33 5.29 19.04
N TYR A 391 -10.57 4.28 18.20
CA TYR A 391 -11.91 3.97 17.70
C TYR A 391 -12.89 3.63 18.82
N GLU A 392 -12.51 2.81 19.80
CA GLU A 392 -13.38 2.38 20.91
C GLU A 392 -13.78 3.50 21.86
N LYS A 393 -13.07 4.65 21.85
CA LYS A 393 -13.46 5.85 22.59
C LYS A 393 -14.63 6.61 21.96
N LYS A 394 -15.01 6.23 20.74
CA LYS A 394 -16.03 6.94 19.96
C LYS A 394 -17.37 6.22 20.01
N SER A 395 -18.44 6.96 19.68
CA SER A 395 -19.82 6.46 19.66
C SER A 395 -20.10 5.69 18.35
N ALA A 396 -19.33 4.62 18.08
CA ALA A 396 -19.52 3.71 16.95
C ALA A 396 -19.61 4.40 15.57
N PRO A 397 -18.65 5.23 15.17
CA PRO A 397 -18.64 5.84 13.85
C PRO A 397 -18.43 4.78 12.77
N GLN A 398 -18.74 5.14 11.51
CA GLN A 398 -18.35 4.30 10.38
C GLN A 398 -16.83 4.25 10.28
N PHE A 399 -16.27 3.03 10.11
CA PHE A 399 -14.81 2.85 9.96
C PHE A 399 -14.42 2.79 8.50
N THR A 400 -13.48 3.64 8.10
CA THR A 400 -13.01 3.72 6.71
C THR A 400 -11.49 3.89 6.59
N SER A 401 -10.95 3.42 5.48
CA SER A 401 -9.56 3.67 5.02
C SER A 401 -9.47 3.48 3.51
N ASP A 402 -8.62 4.25 2.83
CA ASP A 402 -8.34 4.09 1.39
C ASP A 402 -7.61 2.77 1.09
N CYS A 403 -6.95 2.18 2.09
CA CYS A 403 -6.36 0.85 1.97
C CYS A 403 -7.30 -0.19 2.57
N THR A 404 -8.06 -0.87 1.72
CA THR A 404 -9.02 -1.88 2.14
C THR A 404 -8.37 -3.03 2.94
N LEU A 405 -7.17 -3.44 2.57
CA LEU A 405 -6.42 -4.47 3.30
C LEU A 405 -6.08 -4.02 4.72
N ALA A 406 -5.63 -2.77 4.88
CA ALA A 406 -5.37 -2.18 6.20
C ALA A 406 -6.66 -2.09 7.01
N ALA A 407 -7.76 -1.66 6.40
CA ALA A 407 -9.07 -1.58 7.04
C ALA A 407 -9.52 -2.96 7.58
N HIS A 408 -9.44 -4.00 6.77
CA HIS A 408 -9.76 -5.36 7.20
C HIS A 408 -8.85 -5.88 8.32
N HIS A 409 -7.57 -5.55 8.31
CA HIS A 409 -6.64 -5.95 9.37
C HIS A 409 -6.99 -5.26 10.69
N ILE A 410 -7.24 -3.95 10.68
CA ILE A 410 -7.65 -3.19 11.86
C ILE A 410 -8.97 -3.72 12.42
N VAL A 411 -9.97 -3.95 11.56
CA VAL A 411 -11.26 -4.52 11.97
C VAL A 411 -11.11 -5.94 12.54
N ASN A 412 -10.19 -6.74 12.02
CA ASN A 412 -9.84 -8.02 12.62
C ASN A 412 -9.28 -7.84 14.04
N ALA A 413 -8.40 -6.86 14.25
CA ALA A 413 -7.88 -6.51 15.59
C ALA A 413 -8.97 -5.99 16.53
N MET A 414 -10.05 -5.36 16.01
CA MET A 414 -11.26 -4.99 16.77
C MET A 414 -12.18 -6.19 17.09
N GLY A 415 -11.82 -7.41 16.71
CA GLY A 415 -12.67 -8.59 16.87
C GLY A 415 -13.85 -8.63 15.89
N ASN A 416 -13.73 -7.98 14.72
CA ASN A 416 -14.75 -7.90 13.66
C ASN A 416 -16.09 -7.28 14.14
N LYS A 417 -16.05 -6.33 15.07
CA LYS A 417 -17.24 -5.63 15.60
C LYS A 417 -17.91 -4.72 14.57
N VAL A 418 -17.18 -4.28 13.55
CA VAL A 418 -17.67 -3.40 12.48
C VAL A 418 -17.27 -3.95 11.12
N ALA A 419 -17.95 -3.49 10.06
CA ALA A 419 -17.55 -3.75 8.69
C ALA A 419 -16.79 -2.51 8.16
N PRO A 420 -15.59 -2.67 7.59
CA PRO A 420 -14.91 -1.53 6.99
C PRO A 420 -15.59 -1.14 5.68
N THR A 421 -15.68 0.14 5.40
CA THR A 421 -16.23 0.68 4.15
C THR A 421 -15.14 1.47 3.43
N HIS A 422 -14.99 1.31 2.12
CA HIS A 422 -14.07 2.14 1.35
C HIS A 422 -14.63 3.57 1.24
N PRO A 423 -13.80 4.63 1.34
CA PRO A 423 -14.31 6.01 1.32
C PRO A 423 -15.13 6.34 0.08
N ILE A 424 -14.79 5.78 -1.09
CA ILE A 424 -15.55 6.01 -2.34
C ILE A 424 -16.99 5.46 -2.25
N SER A 425 -17.19 4.38 -1.47
CA SER A 425 -18.53 3.82 -1.21
C SER A 425 -19.36 4.76 -0.34
N LEU A 426 -18.74 5.50 0.58
CA LEU A 426 -19.39 6.54 1.37
C LEU A 426 -19.85 7.72 0.49
N VAL A 427 -18.99 8.16 -0.45
CA VAL A 427 -19.37 9.21 -1.42
C VAL A 427 -20.56 8.76 -2.28
N LYS A 428 -20.53 7.51 -2.77
CA LYS A 428 -21.65 6.95 -3.52
C LYS A 428 -22.93 6.92 -2.68
N GLN A 429 -22.85 6.48 -1.42
CA GLN A 429 -23.97 6.45 -0.49
C GLN A 429 -24.55 7.87 -0.27
N ALA A 430 -23.68 8.87 -0.13
CA ALA A 430 -24.09 10.26 0.02
C ALA A 430 -24.85 10.80 -1.20
N TYR A 431 -24.49 10.38 -2.40
CA TYR A 431 -25.26 10.70 -3.61
C TYR A 431 -26.58 9.92 -3.72
N GLY A 432 -26.76 8.81 -2.99
CA GLY A 432 -27.94 7.95 -3.10
C GLY A 432 -28.04 7.16 -4.41
N ILE A 433 -26.93 6.77 -5.00
CA ILE A 433 -26.82 6.09 -6.31
C ILE A 433 -26.28 4.69 -6.19
#